data_24844c56814ba20392d61b8bbb5fa916
#
_entry.id   24844c56814ba20392d61b8bbb5fa916
#
_cell.length_a   1.000
_cell.length_b   1.000
_cell.length_c   1.000
_cell.angle_alpha   90.00
_cell.angle_beta   90.00
_cell.angle_gamma   90.00
#
_symmetry.space_group_name_H-M   'P 1'
#
loop_
_entity.id
_entity.type
_entity.pdbx_description
1 polymer ?
#
loop_
_entity_poly.entity_id
_entity_poly.type
_entity_poly.pdbx_seq_one_letter_code
_entity_poly.pdbx_strand_id
1 'polypeptide(L)'
;MFNYRLIDNPKKINANKLLIEIKKLLPKYLNCIPDNSALSILEVVKKTKKNNFMLETGVGVSTIALFLGSYLKKKFFYSFDLNQDKISIIKQIINETICERLKINISDYWVAIPSDSLCPYSGILALKELNKKFDFGFFDSSHTLNHLNNELDHFIPLTTNNF
;
A
#
# COMPACT_ATOMS: atom_id res chain seq x y z
N MET A 1 -16.39 5.95 -17.07
CA MET A 1 -17.28 5.56 -15.96
C MET A 1 -16.71 4.30 -15.34
N PHE A 2 -16.55 4.26 -14.01
CA PHE A 2 -15.98 3.09 -13.30
C PHE A 2 -16.93 1.89 -13.40
N ASN A 3 -16.37 0.70 -13.68
CA ASN A 3 -17.18 -0.52 -13.81
C ASN A 3 -17.40 -1.20 -12.45
N TYR A 4 -18.44 -0.81 -11.74
CA TYR A 4 -18.79 -1.34 -10.41
C TYR A 4 -19.10 -2.83 -10.38
N ARG A 5 -19.44 -3.46 -11.52
CA ARG A 5 -19.70 -4.93 -11.60
C ARG A 5 -18.50 -5.78 -11.19
N LEU A 6 -17.29 -5.19 -11.16
CA LEU A 6 -16.08 -5.89 -10.73
C LEU A 6 -16.07 -6.23 -9.23
N ILE A 7 -16.96 -5.59 -8.45
CA ILE A 7 -17.00 -5.70 -6.98
C ILE A 7 -18.35 -6.26 -6.48
N ASP A 8 -19.32 -6.48 -7.36
CA ASP A 8 -20.67 -6.94 -6.99
C ASP A 8 -20.68 -8.29 -6.24
N ASN A 9 -19.62 -9.07 -6.38
CA ASN A 9 -19.47 -10.34 -5.66
C ASN A 9 -18.14 -10.35 -4.86
N PRO A 10 -18.16 -10.07 -3.55
CA PRO A 10 -16.96 -10.03 -2.71
C PRO A 10 -16.13 -11.31 -2.74
N LYS A 11 -16.76 -12.46 -2.99
CA LYS A 11 -16.09 -13.78 -3.07
C LYS A 11 -15.40 -14.03 -4.42
N LYS A 12 -15.66 -13.21 -5.43
CA LYS A 12 -15.16 -13.40 -6.82
C LYS A 12 -14.53 -12.12 -7.39
N ILE A 13 -13.92 -11.30 -6.54
CA ILE A 13 -13.27 -10.06 -7.00
C ILE A 13 -12.09 -10.43 -7.91
N ASN A 14 -12.12 -9.94 -9.14
CA ASN A 14 -10.94 -9.95 -10.00
C ASN A 14 -10.08 -8.73 -9.67
N ALA A 15 -9.20 -8.88 -8.68
CA ALA A 15 -8.38 -7.79 -8.16
C ALA A 15 -7.45 -7.18 -9.24
N ASN A 16 -6.95 -7.98 -10.18
CA ASN A 16 -6.09 -7.49 -11.26
C ASN A 16 -6.87 -6.53 -12.18
N LYS A 17 -8.06 -6.92 -12.59
CA LYS A 17 -8.93 -6.07 -13.43
C LYS A 17 -9.39 -4.84 -12.66
N LEU A 18 -9.73 -5.00 -11.38
CA LEU A 18 -10.14 -3.90 -10.52
C LEU A 18 -9.02 -2.87 -10.33
N LEU A 19 -7.78 -3.31 -10.09
CA LEU A 19 -6.61 -2.44 -9.98
C LEU A 19 -6.45 -1.57 -11.24
N ILE A 20 -6.52 -2.16 -12.42
CA ILE A 20 -6.38 -1.43 -13.69
C ILE A 20 -7.52 -0.42 -13.90
N GLU A 21 -8.75 -0.76 -13.53
CA GLU A 21 -9.87 0.18 -13.64
C GLU A 21 -9.75 1.35 -12.65
N ILE A 22 -9.35 1.09 -11.41
CA ILE A 22 -9.12 2.15 -10.42
C ILE A 22 -7.96 3.05 -10.84
N LYS A 23 -6.91 2.47 -11.39
CA LYS A 23 -5.74 3.19 -11.90
C LYS A 23 -6.10 4.27 -12.92
N LYS A 24 -7.14 4.03 -13.75
CA LYS A 24 -7.63 5.03 -14.73
C LYS A 24 -8.28 6.26 -14.09
N LEU A 25 -8.69 6.18 -12.82
CA LEU A 25 -9.28 7.30 -12.08
C LEU A 25 -8.21 8.21 -11.46
N LEU A 26 -6.97 7.73 -11.37
CA LEU A 26 -5.89 8.47 -10.74
C LEU A 26 -5.42 9.64 -11.61
N PRO A 27 -5.12 10.79 -10.99
CA PRO A 27 -4.34 11.84 -11.63
C PRO A 27 -2.99 11.29 -12.15
N LYS A 28 -2.46 11.86 -13.23
CA LYS A 28 -1.21 11.38 -13.84
C LYS A 28 -0.04 11.26 -12.86
N TYR A 29 0.11 12.22 -11.95
CA TYR A 29 1.20 12.24 -10.98
C TYR A 29 1.09 11.17 -9.87
N LEU A 30 -0.08 10.54 -9.71
CA LEU A 30 -0.30 9.38 -8.84
C LEU A 30 -0.31 8.06 -9.61
N ASN A 31 -0.39 8.12 -10.94
CA ASN A 31 -0.43 6.98 -11.84
C ASN A 31 0.89 6.84 -12.60
N CYS A 32 2.01 6.91 -11.89
CA CYS A 32 3.34 6.99 -12.50
C CYS A 32 3.97 5.62 -12.83
N ILE A 33 3.52 4.52 -12.23
CA ILE A 33 4.05 3.19 -12.55
C ILE A 33 3.22 2.48 -13.64
N PRO A 34 3.85 1.71 -14.55
CA PRO A 34 3.16 0.93 -15.58
C PRO A 34 2.18 -0.10 -15.00
N ASP A 35 1.19 -0.50 -15.80
CA ASP A 35 0.19 -1.49 -15.40
C ASP A 35 0.82 -2.81 -14.96
N ASN A 36 1.80 -3.30 -15.70
CA ASN A 36 2.49 -4.55 -15.35
C ASN A 36 3.22 -4.44 -14.01
N SER A 37 3.81 -3.29 -13.68
CA SER A 37 4.47 -3.08 -12.38
C SER A 37 3.44 -3.07 -11.24
N ALA A 38 2.33 -2.38 -11.42
CA ALA A 38 1.25 -2.37 -10.43
C ALA A 38 0.67 -3.78 -10.20
N LEU A 39 0.46 -4.55 -11.27
CA LEU A 39 0.02 -5.94 -11.19
C LEU A 39 1.05 -6.83 -10.50
N SER A 40 2.35 -6.62 -10.77
CA SER A 40 3.43 -7.37 -10.12
C SER A 40 3.46 -7.14 -8.60
N ILE A 41 3.27 -5.91 -8.15
CA ILE A 41 3.14 -5.58 -6.71
C ILE A 41 1.99 -6.39 -6.11
N LEU A 42 0.80 -6.35 -6.72
CA LEU A 42 -0.36 -7.09 -6.26
C LEU A 42 -0.09 -8.61 -6.18
N GLU A 43 0.55 -9.19 -7.19
CA GLU A 43 0.86 -10.62 -7.22
C GLU A 43 1.90 -11.02 -6.15
N VAL A 44 2.89 -10.16 -5.87
CA VAL A 44 3.85 -10.39 -4.78
C VAL A 44 3.13 -10.36 -3.44
N VAL A 45 2.26 -9.36 -3.19
CA VAL A 45 1.48 -9.28 -1.95
C VAL A 45 0.59 -10.50 -1.75
N LYS A 46 -0.02 -11.03 -2.81
CA LYS A 46 -0.81 -12.26 -2.72
C LYS A 46 0.01 -13.48 -2.27
N LYS A 47 1.33 -13.48 -2.48
CA LYS A 47 2.24 -14.56 -2.09
C LYS A 47 2.81 -14.39 -0.68
N THR A 48 2.70 -13.22 -0.07
CA THR A 48 3.21 -12.97 1.30
C THR A 48 2.47 -13.82 2.34
N LYS A 49 3.15 -14.09 3.47
CA LYS A 49 2.57 -14.88 4.58
C LYS A 49 1.43 -14.11 5.25
N LYS A 50 0.45 -14.81 5.79
CA LYS A 50 -0.59 -14.21 6.64
C LYS A 50 0.04 -13.76 7.97
N ASN A 51 -0.62 -12.81 8.63
CA ASN A 51 -0.29 -12.31 9.98
C ASN A 51 0.94 -11.39 10.11
N ASN A 52 1.66 -11.12 9.06
CA ASN A 52 2.72 -10.11 9.06
C ASN A 52 2.21 -8.80 8.45
N PHE A 53 2.90 -7.72 8.78
CA PHE A 53 2.60 -6.38 8.28
C PHE A 53 3.38 -6.12 7.00
N MET A 54 2.93 -5.11 6.27
CA MET A 54 3.62 -4.59 5.10
C MET A 54 3.89 -3.10 5.28
N LEU A 55 4.87 -2.59 4.56
CA LEU A 55 5.28 -1.20 4.59
C LEU A 55 5.41 -0.65 3.18
N GLU A 56 5.04 0.60 3.02
CA GLU A 56 5.22 1.38 1.79
C GLU A 56 5.82 2.73 2.13
N THR A 57 6.73 3.22 1.29
CA THR A 57 7.14 4.62 1.27
C THR A 57 6.83 5.21 -0.10
N GLY A 58 6.17 6.39 -0.11
CA GLY A 58 5.62 6.97 -1.33
C GLY A 58 4.22 6.43 -1.67
N VAL A 59 3.19 7.26 -1.43
CA VAL A 59 1.79 6.92 -1.71
C VAL A 59 1.45 7.17 -3.18
N GLY A 60 0.79 6.19 -3.81
CA GLY A 60 0.39 6.27 -5.21
C GLY A 60 -0.45 5.07 -5.66
N VAL A 61 -0.31 4.68 -6.93
CA VAL A 61 -1.00 3.49 -7.46
C VAL A 61 -0.56 2.20 -6.78
N SER A 62 0.68 2.12 -6.30
CA SER A 62 1.20 1.00 -5.49
C SER A 62 0.35 0.78 -4.24
N THR A 63 -0.08 1.85 -3.58
CA THR A 63 -0.97 1.81 -2.41
C THR A 63 -2.28 1.08 -2.73
N ILE A 64 -2.85 1.28 -3.93
CA ILE A 64 -4.09 0.59 -4.34
C ILE A 64 -3.82 -0.91 -4.54
N ALA A 65 -2.67 -1.26 -5.14
CA ALA A 65 -2.27 -2.66 -5.30
C ALA A 65 -2.07 -3.33 -3.93
N LEU A 66 -1.40 -2.64 -3.00
CA LEU A 66 -1.21 -3.10 -1.61
C LEU A 66 -2.54 -3.24 -0.88
N PHE A 67 -3.45 -2.27 -1.03
CA PHE A 67 -4.76 -2.33 -0.39
C PHE A 67 -5.60 -3.52 -0.87
N LEU A 68 -5.66 -3.75 -2.18
CA LEU A 68 -6.35 -4.92 -2.74
C LEU A 68 -5.72 -6.23 -2.27
N GLY A 69 -4.40 -6.31 -2.26
CA GLY A 69 -3.68 -7.46 -1.72
C GLY A 69 -3.94 -7.67 -0.23
N SER A 70 -3.93 -6.60 0.56
CA SER A 70 -4.25 -6.61 2.00
C SER A 70 -5.65 -7.11 2.26
N TYR A 71 -6.64 -6.62 1.53
CA TYR A 71 -8.02 -7.10 1.62
C TYR A 71 -8.11 -8.60 1.34
N LEU A 72 -7.51 -9.08 0.24
CA LEU A 72 -7.57 -10.49 -0.14
C LEU A 72 -6.86 -11.41 0.86
N LYS A 73 -5.79 -10.94 1.50
CA LYS A 73 -4.96 -11.72 2.42
C LYS A 73 -5.30 -11.47 3.89
N LYS A 74 -6.20 -10.53 4.19
CA LYS A 74 -6.49 -10.04 5.54
C LYS A 74 -5.22 -9.57 6.25
N LYS A 75 -4.44 -8.74 5.56
CA LYS A 75 -3.20 -8.14 6.05
C LYS A 75 -3.41 -6.66 6.32
N PHE A 76 -2.41 -6.06 6.95
CA PHE A 76 -2.38 -4.66 7.25
C PHE A 76 -1.08 -4.03 6.76
N PHE A 77 -1.12 -2.78 6.31
CA PHE A 77 0.09 -2.08 5.92
C PHE A 77 0.10 -0.61 6.36
N TYR A 78 1.31 -0.09 6.51
CA TYR A 78 1.60 1.30 6.78
C TYR A 78 2.22 1.92 5.53
N SER A 79 1.81 3.15 5.20
CA SER A 79 2.45 3.96 4.15
C SER A 79 2.95 5.26 4.74
N PHE A 80 4.11 5.72 4.28
CA PHE A 80 4.68 7.03 4.59
C PHE A 80 4.71 7.89 3.34
N ASP A 81 4.20 9.11 3.43
CA ASP A 81 4.34 10.13 2.39
C ASP A 81 4.25 11.51 3.03
N LEU A 82 5.12 12.44 2.61
CA LEU A 82 5.08 13.83 3.06
C LEU A 82 3.90 14.61 2.51
N ASN A 83 3.37 14.16 1.37
CA ASN A 83 2.31 14.86 0.67
C ASN A 83 0.93 14.38 1.14
N GLN A 84 0.33 15.14 2.05
CA GLN A 84 -0.98 14.85 2.61
C GLN A 84 -2.11 14.86 1.57
N ASP A 85 -1.97 15.64 0.49
CA ASP A 85 -2.97 15.67 -0.58
C ASP A 85 -2.97 14.35 -1.36
N LYS A 86 -1.79 13.77 -1.65
CA LYS A 86 -1.71 12.43 -2.24
C LYS A 86 -2.41 11.39 -1.38
N ILE A 87 -2.12 11.39 -0.07
CA ILE A 87 -2.76 10.48 0.89
C ILE A 87 -4.28 10.64 0.84
N SER A 88 -4.78 11.88 0.86
CA SER A 88 -6.21 12.17 0.87
C SER A 88 -6.88 11.69 -0.41
N ILE A 89 -6.30 11.94 -1.57
CA ILE A 89 -6.84 11.51 -2.87
C ILE A 89 -6.90 9.97 -2.95
N ILE A 90 -5.83 9.28 -2.56
CA ILE A 90 -5.80 7.82 -2.59
C ILE A 90 -6.83 7.23 -1.59
N LYS A 91 -6.94 7.80 -0.39
CA LYS A 91 -7.98 7.41 0.59
C LYS A 91 -9.38 7.56 0.02
N GLN A 92 -9.68 8.70 -0.61
CA GLN A 92 -10.97 8.94 -1.22
C GLN A 92 -11.28 7.91 -2.31
N ILE A 93 -10.34 7.69 -3.24
CA ILE A 93 -10.53 6.73 -4.34
C ILE A 93 -10.74 5.31 -3.82
N ILE A 94 -9.93 4.85 -2.86
CA ILE A 94 -10.12 3.53 -2.25
C ILE A 94 -11.48 3.43 -1.56
N ASN A 95 -11.87 4.46 -0.82
CA ASN A 95 -13.15 4.47 -0.12
C ASN A 95 -14.33 4.37 -1.10
N GLU A 96 -14.39 5.24 -2.10
CA GLU A 96 -15.48 5.31 -3.08
C GLU A 96 -15.55 4.07 -3.99
N THR A 97 -14.39 3.51 -4.37
CA THR A 97 -14.35 2.40 -5.33
C THR A 97 -14.39 1.02 -4.69
N ILE A 98 -13.88 0.86 -3.47
CA ILE A 98 -13.71 -0.44 -2.81
C ILE A 98 -14.51 -0.51 -1.51
N CYS A 99 -14.22 0.39 -0.55
CA CYS A 99 -14.69 0.22 0.82
C CYS A 99 -16.20 0.32 0.95
N GLU A 100 -16.82 1.32 0.31
CA GLU A 100 -18.28 1.50 0.33
C GLU A 100 -19.02 0.29 -0.27
N ARG A 101 -18.50 -0.28 -1.34
CA ARG A 101 -19.10 -1.43 -2.01
C ARG A 101 -18.95 -2.72 -1.22
N LEU A 102 -17.79 -2.92 -0.61
CA LEU A 102 -17.51 -4.12 0.19
C LEU A 102 -18.00 -3.98 1.64
N LYS A 103 -18.46 -2.79 2.05
CA LYS A 103 -18.88 -2.46 3.43
C LYS A 103 -17.75 -2.76 4.43
N ILE A 104 -16.54 -2.30 4.13
CA ILE A 104 -15.35 -2.46 4.97
C ILE A 104 -14.78 -1.10 5.36
N ASN A 105 -14.05 -1.04 6.47
CA ASN A 105 -13.31 0.15 6.86
C ASN A 105 -11.91 0.13 6.25
N ILE A 106 -11.49 1.25 5.70
CA ILE A 106 -10.15 1.41 5.15
C ILE A 106 -9.08 1.19 6.23
N SER A 107 -9.35 1.64 7.46
CA SER A 107 -8.47 1.52 8.62
C SER A 107 -8.24 0.09 9.10
N ASP A 108 -9.04 -0.88 8.64
CA ASP A 108 -8.80 -2.29 8.96
C ASP A 108 -7.64 -2.89 8.15
N TYR A 109 -7.20 -2.19 7.10
CA TYR A 109 -6.19 -2.69 6.15
C TYR A 109 -5.03 -1.74 5.95
N TRP A 110 -5.22 -0.43 6.15
CA TRP A 110 -4.23 0.58 5.81
C TRP A 110 -4.25 1.79 6.74
N VAL A 111 -3.06 2.21 7.15
CA VAL A 111 -2.80 3.52 7.78
C VAL A 111 -1.73 4.25 6.98
N ALA A 112 -2.05 5.46 6.53
CA ALA A 112 -1.08 6.37 5.95
C ALA A 112 -0.61 7.38 7.01
N ILE A 113 0.68 7.54 7.11
CA ILE A 113 1.36 8.43 8.05
C ILE A 113 1.95 9.59 7.24
N PRO A 114 1.46 10.82 7.45
CA PRO A 114 1.98 12.00 6.75
C PRO A 114 3.31 12.45 7.36
N SER A 115 4.36 11.70 7.09
CA SER A 115 5.69 11.90 7.65
C SER A 115 6.78 11.46 6.68
N ASP A 116 7.97 12.02 6.87
CA ASP A 116 9.20 11.48 6.28
C ASP A 116 9.44 10.07 6.83
N SER A 117 9.66 9.12 5.93
CA SER A 117 9.96 7.72 6.26
C SER A 117 11.19 7.57 7.17
N LEU A 118 12.13 8.49 7.09
CA LEU A 118 13.36 8.51 7.88
C LEU A 118 13.25 9.33 9.18
N CYS A 119 12.10 9.96 9.44
CA CYS A 119 11.92 10.71 10.69
C CYS A 119 12.07 9.78 11.91
N PRO A 120 12.94 10.10 12.89
CA PRO A 120 13.20 9.20 14.02
C PRO A 120 11.97 8.92 14.88
N TYR A 121 11.05 9.89 14.98
CA TYR A 121 9.91 9.84 15.90
C TYR A 121 8.59 9.42 15.23
N SER A 122 8.49 9.52 13.91
CA SER A 122 7.25 9.28 13.17
C SER A 122 7.45 8.49 11.87
N GLY A 123 8.68 8.12 11.54
CA GLY A 123 9.02 7.32 10.36
C GLY A 123 9.09 5.81 10.65
N ILE A 124 9.81 5.08 9.81
CA ILE A 124 9.93 3.61 9.86
C ILE A 124 10.42 3.14 11.24
N LEU A 125 11.38 3.83 11.84
CA LEU A 125 11.94 3.44 13.16
C LEU A 125 10.88 3.46 14.26
N ALA A 126 9.91 4.36 14.20
CA ALA A 126 8.84 4.45 15.21
C ALA A 126 7.95 3.18 15.22
N LEU A 127 7.90 2.43 14.12
CA LEU A 127 7.15 1.18 14.04
C LEU A 127 7.71 0.06 14.94
N LYS A 128 8.93 0.20 15.46
CA LYS A 128 9.51 -0.73 16.46
C LYS A 128 8.65 -0.84 17.70
N GLU A 129 8.06 0.28 18.12
CA GLU A 129 7.20 0.35 19.31
C GLU A 129 5.93 -0.50 19.17
N LEU A 130 5.51 -0.78 17.94
CA LEU A 130 4.34 -1.63 17.69
C LEU A 130 4.60 -3.11 17.96
N ASN A 131 5.85 -3.51 18.16
CA ASN A 131 6.27 -4.91 18.32
C ASN A 131 5.68 -5.85 17.23
N LYS A 132 5.62 -5.36 16.00
CA LYS A 132 5.09 -6.07 14.84
C LYS A 132 6.21 -6.50 13.90
N LYS A 133 5.97 -7.58 13.15
CA LYS A 133 6.91 -8.07 12.15
C LYS A 133 6.39 -7.82 10.75
N PHE A 134 7.28 -7.41 9.87
CA PHE A 134 7.02 -7.10 8.48
C PHE A 134 7.60 -8.20 7.58
N ASP A 135 6.91 -8.51 6.49
CA ASP A 135 7.36 -9.49 5.49
C ASP A 135 7.35 -8.93 4.07
N PHE A 136 7.04 -7.65 3.93
CA PHE A 136 7.04 -6.95 2.66
C PHE A 136 7.31 -5.46 2.87
N GLY A 137 8.18 -4.89 2.04
CA GLY A 137 8.42 -3.44 1.94
C GLY A 137 8.41 -3.02 0.46
N PHE A 138 7.76 -1.90 0.17
CA PHE A 138 7.80 -1.23 -1.13
C PHE A 138 8.30 0.21 -0.93
N PHE A 139 9.45 0.54 -1.51
CA PHE A 139 10.15 1.80 -1.29
C PHE A 139 10.16 2.63 -2.58
N ASP A 140 9.38 3.68 -2.62
CA ASP A 140 9.21 4.58 -3.79
C ASP A 140 9.01 6.04 -3.36
N SER A 141 9.71 6.47 -2.30
CA SER A 141 9.58 7.82 -1.72
C SER A 141 10.49 8.84 -2.39
N SER A 142 11.79 8.66 -2.25
CA SER A 142 12.83 9.51 -2.83
C SER A 142 13.71 8.65 -3.74
N HIS A 143 13.81 9.03 -5.01
CA HIS A 143 14.54 8.25 -6.03
C HIS A 143 16.08 8.41 -5.92
N THR A 144 16.61 8.49 -4.69
CA THR A 144 18.05 8.54 -4.45
C THR A 144 18.52 7.27 -3.73
N LEU A 145 19.67 6.74 -4.16
CA LEU A 145 20.24 5.53 -3.56
C LEU A 145 20.51 5.70 -2.07
N ASN A 146 20.97 6.88 -1.64
CA ASN A 146 21.25 7.16 -0.24
C ASN A 146 19.98 7.09 0.62
N HIS A 147 18.87 7.66 0.14
CA HIS A 147 17.60 7.63 0.86
C HIS A 147 17.07 6.20 0.96
N LEU A 148 17.10 5.45 -0.15
CA LEU A 148 16.69 4.04 -0.17
C LEU A 148 17.50 3.18 0.81
N ASN A 149 18.83 3.35 0.85
CA ASN A 149 19.68 2.63 1.78
C ASN A 149 19.30 2.91 3.23
N ASN A 150 19.05 4.19 3.58
CA ASN A 150 18.62 4.56 4.91
C ASN A 150 17.23 3.98 5.27
N GLU A 151 16.29 3.96 4.33
CA GLU A 151 14.99 3.32 4.53
C GLU A 151 15.14 1.81 4.78
N LEU A 152 16.00 1.13 4.03
CA LEU A 152 16.29 -0.29 4.22
C LEU A 152 16.97 -0.56 5.56
N ASP A 153 17.93 0.27 5.99
CA ASP A 153 18.57 0.15 7.30
C ASP A 153 17.57 0.28 8.45
N HIS A 154 16.56 1.13 8.29
CA HIS A 154 15.47 1.26 9.26
C HIS A 154 14.47 0.09 9.20
N PHE A 155 14.23 -0.46 8.02
CA PHE A 155 13.22 -1.49 7.80
C PHE A 155 13.69 -2.90 8.13
N ILE A 156 14.93 -3.28 7.76
CA ILE A 156 15.47 -4.63 7.94
C ILE A 156 15.31 -5.15 9.37
N PRO A 157 15.57 -4.36 10.43
CA PRO A 157 15.38 -4.81 11.80
C PRO A 157 13.92 -5.12 12.19
N LEU A 158 12.96 -4.63 11.40
CA LEU A 158 11.53 -4.88 11.64
C LEU A 158 11.05 -6.16 10.96
N THR A 159 11.87 -6.75 10.10
CA THR A 159 11.46 -7.91 9.30
C THR A 159 11.50 -9.20 10.10
N THR A 160 10.80 -10.21 9.60
CA THR A 160 10.98 -11.58 10.08
C THR A 160 12.34 -12.09 9.65
N ASN A 161 13.12 -12.64 10.56
CA ASN A 161 14.51 -13.11 10.35
C ASN A 161 14.66 -14.24 9.31
N ASN A 162 13.99 -14.17 8.18
CA ASN A 162 14.07 -15.13 7.08
C ASN A 162 14.00 -14.37 5.74
N PHE A 163 15.10 -13.72 5.39
CA PHE A 163 15.43 -13.41 4.01
C PHE A 163 16.42 -14.44 3.49
#